data_54cf617ce5deb3637f16e9ac7dc6c238
#
_entry.id   54cf617ce5deb3637f16e9ac7dc6c238
#
_cell.length_a   1.000
_cell.length_b   1.000
_cell.length_c   1.000
_cell.angle_alpha   90.00
_cell.angle_beta   90.00
_cell.angle_gamma   90.00
#
_symmetry.space_group_name_H-M   'P 1'
#
loop_
_entity.id
_entity.type
_entity.pdbx_description
1 polymer ?
#
loop_
_entity_poly.entity_id
_entity_poly.type
_entity_poly.pdbx_seq_one_letter_code
_entity_poly.pdbx_strand_id
1 'polypeptide(L)'
;MRDSYIGFISKGYITKEQFFEFGLEETIYAPLEKAELAWQQLKSRINNNEEVFIRGFGRDSKGTVLYKELYQRMLGIGITKDPTNNSEPRKLIEKLTGYAKIKNKKYELIRNYQISHVFGRTKNIYAFTAPWNIVYMPKILDPLTGHEAKGDMVIEYTSRFQQQTYEKFSSLINDFNKIMNSDSFTDNLNNCFHSLESDGSFEKKDIERLKASVENEFKPIEV
;
A
#
# COMPACT_ATOMS: atom_id res chain seq x y z
N MET A 1 -17.29 -21.25 16.51
CA MET A 1 -17.31 -19.92 15.85
C MET A 1 -18.01 -20.08 14.51
N ARG A 2 -18.85 -19.11 14.07
CA ARG A 2 -19.41 -19.11 12.71
C ARG A 2 -18.52 -18.24 11.82
N ASP A 3 -18.11 -18.79 10.67
CA ASP A 3 -17.39 -18.07 9.61
C ASP A 3 -18.20 -18.18 8.32
N SER A 4 -18.53 -17.04 7.70
CA SER A 4 -19.40 -16.99 6.52
C SER A 4 -18.70 -17.48 5.27
N TYR A 5 -17.39 -17.35 5.14
CA TYR A 5 -16.63 -17.89 4.01
C TYR A 5 -16.55 -19.41 4.08
N ILE A 6 -16.26 -19.96 5.26
CA ILE A 6 -16.31 -21.41 5.49
C ILE A 6 -17.73 -21.92 5.21
N GLY A 7 -18.76 -21.20 5.67
CA GLY A 7 -20.15 -21.51 5.40
C GLY A 7 -20.49 -21.51 3.90
N PHE A 8 -19.97 -20.55 3.13
CA PHE A 8 -20.16 -20.48 1.69
C PHE A 8 -19.48 -21.67 0.98
N ILE A 9 -18.23 -21.92 1.27
CA ILE A 9 -17.48 -23.04 0.68
C ILE A 9 -18.13 -24.39 1.01
N SER A 10 -18.61 -24.57 2.26
CA SER A 10 -19.27 -25.82 2.69
C SER A 10 -20.58 -26.14 1.96
N LYS A 11 -21.18 -25.16 1.25
CA LYS A 11 -22.33 -25.40 0.38
C LYS A 11 -21.98 -26.10 -0.92
N GLY A 12 -20.69 -26.20 -1.26
CA GLY A 12 -20.21 -26.94 -2.44
C GLY A 12 -20.45 -26.26 -3.79
N TYR A 13 -20.80 -24.97 -3.82
CA TYR A 13 -20.96 -24.21 -5.09
C TYR A 13 -19.63 -23.96 -5.76
N ILE A 14 -18.55 -23.81 -4.99
CA ILE A 14 -17.17 -23.60 -5.43
C ILE A 14 -16.24 -24.16 -4.35
N THR A 15 -15.07 -24.68 -4.74
CA THR A 15 -14.03 -25.05 -3.77
C THR A 15 -13.25 -23.82 -3.31
N LYS A 16 -12.58 -23.93 -2.17
CA LYS A 16 -11.68 -22.88 -1.68
C LYS A 16 -10.56 -22.57 -2.70
N GLU A 17 -9.99 -23.62 -3.27
CA GLU A 17 -8.92 -23.48 -4.27
C GLU A 17 -9.40 -22.74 -5.51
N GLN A 18 -10.52 -23.13 -6.09
CA GLN A 18 -11.10 -22.44 -7.25
C GLN A 18 -11.41 -20.97 -6.95
N PHE A 19 -11.84 -20.66 -5.72
CA PHE A 19 -12.13 -19.29 -5.33
C PHE A 19 -10.85 -18.46 -5.20
N PHE A 20 -9.78 -19.04 -4.67
CA PHE A 20 -8.48 -18.38 -4.57
C PHE A 20 -7.81 -18.22 -5.92
N GLU A 21 -7.77 -19.28 -6.73
CA GLU A 21 -7.25 -19.25 -8.11
C GLU A 21 -7.91 -18.16 -8.92
N PHE A 22 -9.25 -18.10 -8.94
CA PHE A 22 -9.99 -17.02 -9.59
C PHE A 22 -9.49 -15.63 -9.15
N GLY A 23 -9.31 -15.41 -7.86
CA GLY A 23 -8.85 -14.12 -7.34
C GLY A 23 -7.42 -13.76 -7.78
N LEU A 24 -6.54 -14.75 -7.79
CA LEU A 24 -5.15 -14.58 -8.19
C LEU A 24 -4.99 -14.36 -9.69
N GLU A 25 -5.70 -15.13 -10.50
CA GLU A 25 -5.66 -15.07 -11.97
C GLU A 25 -6.28 -13.78 -12.51
N GLU A 26 -7.43 -13.36 -11.95
CA GLU A 26 -8.15 -12.16 -12.37
C GLU A 26 -7.56 -10.85 -11.79
N THR A 27 -6.54 -10.94 -10.95
CA THR A 27 -5.86 -9.75 -10.45
C THR A 27 -5.04 -9.09 -11.58
N ILE A 28 -5.32 -7.81 -11.85
CA ILE A 28 -4.65 -7.05 -12.90
C ILE A 28 -3.49 -6.27 -12.29
N TYR A 29 -2.30 -6.65 -12.69
CA TYR A 29 -1.03 -6.01 -12.31
C TYR A 29 -0.57 -5.02 -13.37
N ALA A 30 0.24 -4.04 -12.97
CA ALA A 30 1.01 -3.24 -13.92
C ALA A 30 1.98 -4.15 -14.71
N PRO A 31 2.16 -3.96 -16.04
CA PRO A 31 3.23 -4.62 -16.77
C PRO A 31 4.59 -4.30 -16.16
N LEU A 32 5.48 -5.31 -16.03
CA LEU A 32 6.76 -5.17 -15.31
C LEU A 32 7.59 -3.99 -15.82
N GLU A 33 7.81 -3.88 -17.12
CA GLU A 33 8.59 -2.80 -17.73
C GLU A 33 8.03 -1.40 -17.38
N LYS A 34 6.71 -1.25 -17.39
CA LYS A 34 6.06 0.01 -16.99
C LYS A 34 6.16 0.26 -15.49
N ALA A 35 6.11 -0.81 -14.69
CA ALA A 35 6.28 -0.71 -13.24
C ALA A 35 7.71 -0.29 -12.86
N GLU A 36 8.72 -0.82 -13.54
CA GLU A 36 10.13 -0.41 -13.35
C GLU A 36 10.32 1.08 -13.62
N LEU A 37 9.83 1.57 -14.74
CA LEU A 37 9.92 3.00 -15.09
C LEU A 37 9.16 3.87 -14.07
N ALA A 38 7.95 3.47 -13.67
CA ALA A 38 7.17 4.21 -12.69
C ALA A 38 7.81 4.22 -11.30
N TRP A 39 8.46 3.13 -10.91
CA TRP A 39 9.23 3.04 -9.66
C TRP A 39 10.43 3.99 -9.66
N GLN A 40 11.20 4.03 -10.74
CA GLN A 40 12.30 4.99 -10.86
C GLN A 40 11.79 6.45 -10.83
N GLN A 41 10.68 6.74 -11.51
CA GLN A 41 10.05 8.06 -11.46
C GLN A 41 9.59 8.45 -10.05
N LEU A 42 9.03 7.50 -9.27
CA LEU A 42 8.64 7.74 -7.89
C LEU A 42 9.87 8.08 -7.03
N LYS A 43 10.93 7.29 -7.11
CA LYS A 43 12.19 7.56 -6.39
C LYS A 43 12.80 8.90 -6.77
N SER A 44 12.81 9.23 -8.07
CA SER A 44 13.30 10.52 -8.54
C SER A 44 12.51 11.69 -7.97
N ARG A 45 11.18 11.62 -7.95
CA ARG A 45 10.34 12.66 -7.32
C ARG A 45 10.64 12.85 -5.84
N ILE A 46 10.80 11.73 -5.11
CA ILE A 46 11.17 11.79 -3.69
C ILE A 46 12.53 12.47 -3.52
N ASN A 47 13.54 12.05 -4.28
CA ASN A 47 14.89 12.61 -4.20
C ASN A 47 14.99 14.10 -4.61
N ASN A 48 14.13 14.53 -5.53
CA ASN A 48 14.08 15.91 -6.00
C ASN A 48 13.13 16.79 -5.15
N ASN A 49 12.58 16.27 -4.06
CA ASN A 49 11.63 16.97 -3.22
C ASN A 49 10.38 17.46 -3.98
N GLU A 50 9.95 16.69 -4.98
CA GLU A 50 8.72 16.96 -5.72
C GLU A 50 7.49 16.43 -4.94
N GLU A 51 6.29 16.81 -5.39
CA GLU A 51 5.06 16.42 -4.72
C GLU A 51 4.88 14.90 -4.66
N VAL A 52 4.77 14.37 -3.46
CA VAL A 52 4.48 12.97 -3.15
C VAL A 52 3.30 12.84 -2.21
N PHE A 53 2.64 11.70 -2.25
CA PHE A 53 1.36 11.49 -1.61
C PHE A 53 1.41 10.35 -0.59
N ILE A 54 0.53 10.47 0.41
CA ILE A 54 0.17 9.38 1.31
C ILE A 54 -1.35 9.27 1.45
N ARG A 55 -1.82 8.12 1.90
CA ARG A 55 -3.19 7.96 2.37
C ARG A 55 -3.37 8.72 3.68
N GLY A 56 -4.39 9.56 3.76
CA GLY A 56 -4.73 10.24 5.02
C GLY A 56 -5.33 9.28 6.06
N PHE A 57 -5.20 9.66 7.31
CA PHE A 57 -5.97 9.04 8.39
C PHE A 57 -7.43 9.50 8.28
N GLY A 58 -8.39 8.60 8.23
CA GLY A 58 -9.80 8.84 7.98
C GLY A 58 -10.37 10.05 8.74
N ARG A 59 -10.94 9.83 9.92
CA ARG A 59 -11.51 10.90 10.78
C ARG A 59 -10.45 11.61 11.63
N ASP A 60 -9.29 11.00 11.84
CA ASP A 60 -8.20 11.58 12.63
C ASP A 60 -7.25 12.41 11.76
N SER A 61 -7.46 13.74 11.77
CA SER A 61 -6.57 14.67 11.08
C SER A 61 -5.18 14.75 11.73
N LYS A 62 -5.05 14.51 13.03
CA LYS A 62 -3.78 14.58 13.79
C LYS A 62 -2.74 13.61 13.22
N GLY A 63 -3.13 12.35 12.94
CA GLY A 63 -2.23 11.36 12.37
C GLY A 63 -1.65 11.80 11.02
N THR A 64 -2.43 12.48 10.18
CA THR A 64 -1.93 13.03 8.90
C THR A 64 -0.94 14.17 9.15
N VAL A 65 -1.18 15.04 10.13
CA VAL A 65 -0.26 16.13 10.51
C VAL A 65 1.05 15.56 11.03
N LEU A 66 1.01 14.53 11.86
CA LEU A 66 2.19 13.86 12.38
C LEU A 66 3.05 13.23 11.29
N TYR A 67 2.46 12.61 10.27
CA TYR A 67 3.21 12.09 9.13
C TYR A 67 3.81 13.20 8.26
N LYS A 68 3.13 14.34 8.11
CA LYS A 68 3.71 15.51 7.43
C LYS A 68 4.96 16.01 8.15
N GLU A 69 4.87 16.12 9.46
CA GLU A 69 5.98 16.55 10.30
C GLU A 69 7.13 15.53 10.30
N LEU A 70 6.81 14.22 10.37
CA LEU A 70 7.78 13.15 10.25
C LEU A 70 8.61 13.27 8.96
N TYR A 71 7.97 13.35 7.80
CA TYR A 71 8.69 13.42 6.53
C TYR A 71 9.45 14.74 6.35
N GLN A 72 8.91 15.84 6.85
CA GLN A 72 9.60 17.12 6.83
C GLN A 72 10.89 17.08 7.65
N ARG A 73 10.87 16.51 8.87
CA ARG A 73 12.06 16.40 9.73
C ARG A 73 13.03 15.32 9.26
N MET A 74 12.51 14.19 8.81
CA MET A 74 13.31 13.03 8.45
C MET A 74 14.03 13.20 7.11
N LEU A 75 13.35 13.76 6.11
CA LEU A 75 13.82 13.81 4.71
C LEU A 75 13.80 15.23 4.11
N GLY A 76 13.31 16.24 4.83
CA GLY A 76 13.10 17.59 4.28
C GLY A 76 12.00 17.68 3.23
N ILE A 77 11.08 16.70 3.17
CA ILE A 77 10.08 16.56 2.11
C ILE A 77 8.70 16.94 2.62
N GLY A 78 8.04 17.85 1.90
CA GLY A 78 6.62 18.14 2.07
C GLY A 78 5.76 17.06 1.41
N ILE A 79 4.86 16.42 2.19
CA ILE A 79 3.95 15.41 1.64
C ILE A 79 2.53 15.93 1.53
N THR A 80 1.80 15.45 0.53
CA THR A 80 0.39 15.76 0.29
C THR A 80 -0.50 14.57 0.68
N LYS A 81 -1.58 14.87 1.40
CA LYS A 81 -2.63 13.88 1.64
C LYS A 81 -3.40 13.64 0.34
N ASP A 82 -3.52 12.40 -0.07
CA ASP A 82 -4.37 12.04 -1.22
C ASP A 82 -5.83 12.46 -0.97
N PRO A 83 -6.49 13.18 -1.91
CA PRO A 83 -7.83 13.75 -1.70
C PRO A 83 -8.91 12.71 -1.35
N THR A 84 -8.85 11.53 -1.95
CA THR A 84 -9.85 10.45 -1.76
C THR A 84 -9.27 9.19 -1.12
N ASN A 85 -8.00 9.24 -0.70
CA ASN A 85 -7.20 8.11 -0.24
C ASN A 85 -6.85 7.06 -1.33
N ASN A 86 -7.30 7.26 -2.56
CA ASN A 86 -7.01 6.39 -3.71
C ASN A 86 -6.96 7.17 -5.05
N SER A 87 -6.88 8.50 -5.05
CA SER A 87 -6.83 9.30 -6.29
C SER A 87 -5.54 9.05 -7.07
N GLU A 88 -4.39 9.15 -6.42
CA GLU A 88 -3.10 8.95 -7.07
C GLU A 88 -2.82 7.47 -7.41
N PRO A 89 -3.10 6.50 -6.52
CA PRO A 89 -3.09 5.09 -6.87
C PRO A 89 -3.94 4.77 -8.10
N ARG A 90 -5.16 5.33 -8.18
CA ARG A 90 -6.04 5.14 -9.33
C ARG A 90 -5.43 5.70 -10.62
N LYS A 91 -4.97 6.94 -10.61
CA LYS A 91 -4.33 7.56 -11.79
C LYS A 91 -3.14 6.74 -12.29
N LEU A 92 -2.34 6.22 -11.35
CA LEU A 92 -1.19 5.41 -11.68
C LEU A 92 -1.60 4.08 -12.31
N ILE A 93 -2.47 3.30 -11.66
CA ILE A 93 -2.85 1.97 -12.17
C ILE A 93 -3.62 2.07 -13.51
N GLU A 94 -4.47 3.10 -13.71
CA GLU A 94 -5.13 3.40 -14.97
C GLU A 94 -4.10 3.64 -16.10
N LYS A 95 -3.07 4.44 -15.82
CA LYS A 95 -2.00 4.76 -16.78
C LYS A 95 -1.16 3.53 -17.12
N LEU A 96 -0.84 2.68 -16.14
CA LEU A 96 0.03 1.53 -16.35
C LEU A 96 -0.66 0.37 -17.06
N THR A 97 -1.91 0.09 -16.68
CA THR A 97 -2.67 -1.07 -17.20
C THR A 97 -3.48 -0.76 -18.45
N GLY A 98 -3.87 0.49 -18.67
CA GLY A 98 -4.81 0.84 -19.74
C GLY A 98 -6.28 0.59 -19.38
N TYR A 99 -6.58 0.24 -18.12
CA TYR A 99 -7.93 -0.02 -17.64
C TYR A 99 -8.42 1.07 -16.69
N ALA A 100 -9.73 1.35 -16.69
CA ALA A 100 -10.37 2.27 -15.76
C ALA A 100 -11.73 1.75 -15.27
N LYS A 101 -12.06 2.05 -14.01
CA LYS A 101 -13.36 1.73 -13.41
C LYS A 101 -14.48 2.71 -13.81
N ILE A 102 -14.11 3.84 -14.38
CA ILE A 102 -15.04 4.89 -14.83
C ILE A 102 -14.85 5.06 -16.33
N LYS A 103 -15.96 5.03 -17.07
CA LYS A 103 -15.95 5.20 -18.53
C LYS A 103 -15.26 6.51 -18.90
N ASN A 104 -14.26 6.41 -19.74
CA ASN A 104 -13.56 7.54 -20.36
C ASN A 104 -13.10 7.16 -21.78
N LYS A 105 -12.51 8.12 -22.52
CA LYS A 105 -12.07 7.88 -23.89
C LYS A 105 -10.66 7.26 -24.00
N LYS A 106 -9.93 7.21 -22.89
CA LYS A 106 -8.49 6.89 -22.87
C LYS A 106 -8.22 5.45 -22.48
N TYR A 107 -9.05 4.88 -21.61
CA TYR A 107 -8.81 3.60 -20.98
C TYR A 107 -10.01 2.66 -21.20
N GLU A 108 -9.74 1.38 -21.27
CA GLU A 108 -10.78 0.35 -21.35
C GLU A 108 -11.54 0.25 -20.01
N LEU A 109 -12.87 0.13 -20.11
CA LEU A 109 -13.73 0.05 -18.93
C LEU A 109 -13.69 -1.35 -18.33
N ILE A 110 -13.31 -1.44 -17.05
CA ILE A 110 -13.48 -2.66 -16.25
C ILE A 110 -14.56 -2.48 -15.18
N ARG A 111 -15.21 -3.59 -14.79
CA ARG A 111 -16.29 -3.59 -13.78
C ARG A 111 -16.01 -4.63 -12.71
N ASN A 112 -16.52 -4.37 -11.51
CA ASN A 112 -16.41 -5.28 -10.36
C ASN A 112 -14.97 -5.52 -9.89
N TYR A 113 -14.07 -4.55 -10.13
CA TYR A 113 -12.73 -4.53 -9.59
C TYR A 113 -12.60 -3.45 -8.50
N GLN A 114 -11.72 -3.70 -7.55
CA GLN A 114 -11.29 -2.75 -6.53
C GLN A 114 -9.79 -2.45 -6.70
N ILE A 115 -9.39 -1.21 -6.36
CA ILE A 115 -7.97 -0.86 -6.24
C ILE A 115 -7.53 -1.29 -4.86
N SER A 116 -6.53 -2.16 -4.80
CA SER A 116 -5.98 -2.68 -3.55
C SER A 116 -4.49 -2.41 -3.44
N HIS A 117 -4.02 -2.16 -2.21
CA HIS A 117 -2.60 -2.10 -1.86
C HIS A 117 -2.21 -3.45 -1.26
N VAL A 118 -1.42 -4.22 -1.99
CA VAL A 118 -1.11 -5.61 -1.67
C VAL A 118 -0.45 -5.76 -0.29
N PHE A 119 0.50 -4.92 0.01
CA PHE A 119 1.25 -4.94 1.26
C PHE A 119 0.82 -3.86 2.26
N GLY A 120 -0.27 -3.13 1.98
CA GLY A 120 -0.62 -1.95 2.76
C GLY A 120 0.40 -0.83 2.59
N ARG A 121 1.08 -0.41 3.66
CA ARG A 121 2.12 0.62 3.66
C ARG A 121 1.66 1.95 3.07
N THR A 122 0.40 2.30 3.31
CA THR A 122 -0.25 3.44 2.62
C THR A 122 0.14 4.83 3.15
N LYS A 123 0.89 4.90 4.27
CA LYS A 123 1.52 6.13 4.78
C LYS A 123 3.00 6.21 4.43
N ASN A 124 3.54 5.23 3.73
CA ASN A 124 4.89 5.23 3.23
C ASN A 124 4.93 5.84 1.83
N ILE A 125 5.69 6.94 1.63
CA ILE A 125 5.81 7.64 0.33
C ILE A 125 6.41 6.77 -0.76
N TYR A 126 7.23 5.78 -0.39
CA TYR A 126 7.80 4.79 -1.31
C TYR A 126 6.84 3.63 -1.62
N ALA A 127 5.69 3.52 -0.93
CA ALA A 127 4.78 2.39 -1.10
C ALA A 127 3.36 2.81 -1.54
N PHE A 128 2.87 3.97 -1.12
CA PHE A 128 1.49 4.40 -1.41
C PHE A 128 1.17 4.50 -2.90
N THR A 129 2.11 5.01 -3.71
CA THR A 129 1.99 5.07 -5.17
C THR A 129 3.03 4.18 -5.86
N ALA A 130 3.48 3.12 -5.20
CA ALA A 130 4.40 2.17 -5.80
C ALA A 130 3.66 1.26 -6.79
N PRO A 131 4.17 1.11 -8.02
CA PRO A 131 3.51 0.32 -9.06
C PRO A 131 3.42 -1.18 -8.73
N TRP A 132 4.29 -1.68 -7.86
CA TRP A 132 4.31 -3.05 -7.37
C TRP A 132 3.33 -3.30 -6.21
N ASN A 133 2.83 -2.24 -5.57
CA ASN A 133 1.93 -2.32 -4.42
C ASN A 133 0.46 -2.09 -4.80
N ILE A 134 0.17 -1.66 -6.03
CA ILE A 134 -1.17 -1.28 -6.45
C ILE A 134 -1.64 -2.22 -7.56
N VAL A 135 -2.83 -2.80 -7.37
CA VAL A 135 -3.47 -3.69 -8.33
C VAL A 135 -4.95 -3.38 -8.48
N TYR A 136 -5.54 -3.88 -9.57
CA TYR A 136 -6.97 -4.13 -9.62
C TYR A 136 -7.22 -5.58 -9.24
N MET A 137 -7.98 -5.82 -8.19
CA MET A 137 -8.40 -7.16 -7.83
C MET A 137 -9.91 -7.33 -7.94
N PRO A 138 -10.43 -8.53 -8.18
CA PRO A 138 -11.86 -8.79 -8.18
C PRO A 138 -12.50 -8.34 -6.86
N LYS A 139 -13.55 -7.54 -6.95
CA LYS A 139 -14.16 -6.92 -5.76
C LYS A 139 -14.67 -7.95 -4.74
N ILE A 140 -15.05 -9.14 -5.19
CA ILE A 140 -15.50 -10.22 -4.32
C ILE A 140 -14.39 -10.76 -3.40
N LEU A 141 -13.11 -10.61 -3.79
CA LEU A 141 -11.93 -11.04 -3.03
C LEU A 141 -11.33 -9.91 -2.18
N ASP A 142 -11.74 -8.65 -2.38
CA ASP A 142 -11.18 -7.50 -1.64
C ASP A 142 -11.24 -7.68 -0.11
N PRO A 143 -12.32 -8.21 0.50
CA PRO A 143 -12.35 -8.47 1.93
C PRO A 143 -11.29 -9.47 2.41
N LEU A 144 -10.83 -10.39 1.54
CA LEU A 144 -9.81 -11.40 1.87
C LEU A 144 -8.37 -10.84 1.88
N THR A 145 -8.19 -9.54 1.63
CA THR A 145 -6.86 -8.88 1.74
C THR A 145 -6.49 -8.48 3.17
N GLY A 146 -7.26 -8.90 4.17
CA GLY A 146 -6.95 -8.71 5.59
C GLY A 146 -7.42 -7.38 6.21
N HIS A 147 -8.08 -6.51 5.44
CA HIS A 147 -8.54 -5.21 5.95
C HIS A 147 -9.94 -5.28 6.58
N GLU A 148 -10.85 -6.08 6.03
CA GLU A 148 -12.26 -6.13 6.46
C GLU A 148 -12.65 -7.50 7.03
N ALA A 149 -12.12 -8.59 6.51
CA ALA A 149 -12.38 -9.94 6.98
C ALA A 149 -11.23 -10.50 7.82
N LYS A 150 -11.50 -11.57 8.58
CA LYS A 150 -10.54 -12.27 9.43
C LYS A 150 -10.76 -13.77 9.33
N GLY A 151 -9.78 -14.53 9.76
CA GLY A 151 -9.82 -16.01 9.82
C GLY A 151 -8.82 -16.65 8.87
N ASP A 152 -8.75 -17.99 8.92
CA ASP A 152 -7.73 -18.77 8.22
C ASP A 152 -7.76 -18.59 6.71
N MET A 153 -8.95 -18.49 6.10
CA MET A 153 -9.06 -18.23 4.67
C MET A 153 -8.48 -16.85 4.26
N VAL A 154 -8.65 -15.85 5.13
CA VAL A 154 -8.10 -14.51 4.88
C VAL A 154 -6.59 -14.52 4.97
N ILE A 155 -6.04 -15.18 6.01
CA ILE A 155 -4.60 -15.32 6.20
C ILE A 155 -3.98 -16.04 5.01
N GLU A 156 -4.55 -17.18 4.62
CA GLU A 156 -4.05 -17.99 3.51
C GLU A 156 -4.12 -17.24 2.16
N TYR A 157 -5.27 -16.63 1.85
CA TYR A 157 -5.41 -15.87 0.61
C TYR A 157 -4.44 -14.68 0.56
N THR A 158 -4.33 -13.91 1.66
CA THR A 158 -3.42 -12.79 1.76
C THR A 158 -1.97 -13.22 1.52
N SER A 159 -1.55 -14.34 2.13
CA SER A 159 -0.20 -14.89 1.93
C SER A 159 0.06 -15.26 0.48
N ARG A 160 -0.84 -16.01 -0.17
CA ARG A 160 -0.72 -16.39 -1.59
C ARG A 160 -0.70 -15.16 -2.52
N PHE A 161 -1.54 -14.17 -2.22
CA PHE A 161 -1.63 -12.93 -3.00
C PHE A 161 -0.34 -12.09 -2.88
N GLN A 162 0.21 -11.98 -1.69
CA GLN A 162 1.47 -11.31 -1.44
C GLN A 162 2.64 -12.05 -2.08
N GLN A 163 2.69 -13.37 -1.97
CA GLN A 163 3.68 -14.21 -2.61
C GLN A 163 3.68 -14.04 -4.14
N GLN A 164 2.52 -14.15 -4.79
CA GLN A 164 2.39 -13.93 -6.25
C GLN A 164 2.86 -12.53 -6.67
N THR A 165 2.56 -11.53 -5.87
CA THR A 165 2.99 -10.15 -6.15
C THR A 165 4.49 -10.00 -5.99
N TYR A 166 5.06 -10.62 -4.94
CA TYR A 166 6.51 -10.61 -4.73
C TYR A 166 7.26 -11.30 -5.87
N GLU A 167 6.81 -12.47 -6.30
CA GLU A 167 7.41 -13.19 -7.45
C GLU A 167 7.42 -12.33 -8.72
N LYS A 168 6.34 -11.58 -8.96
CA LYS A 168 6.23 -10.70 -10.13
C LYS A 168 7.12 -9.45 -10.05
N PHE A 169 7.34 -8.89 -8.86
CA PHE A 169 8.01 -7.60 -8.65
C PHE A 169 9.18 -7.67 -7.68
N SER A 170 9.80 -8.83 -7.51
CA SER A 170 10.85 -9.05 -6.50
C SER A 170 11.99 -8.04 -6.56
N SER A 171 12.44 -7.65 -7.75
CA SER A 171 13.51 -6.66 -7.91
C SER A 171 13.11 -5.28 -7.34
N LEU A 172 11.87 -4.84 -7.57
CA LEU A 172 11.37 -3.55 -7.10
C LEU A 172 11.09 -3.57 -5.59
N ILE A 173 10.54 -4.67 -5.09
CA ILE A 173 10.28 -4.85 -3.66
C ILE A 173 11.59 -4.95 -2.89
N ASN A 174 12.58 -5.66 -3.41
CA ASN A 174 13.91 -5.72 -2.80
C ASN A 174 14.61 -4.35 -2.81
N ASP A 175 14.42 -3.54 -3.83
CA ASP A 175 14.92 -2.17 -3.86
C ASP A 175 14.24 -1.29 -2.80
N PHE A 176 12.91 -1.41 -2.62
CA PHE A 176 12.20 -0.80 -1.50
C PHE A 176 12.76 -1.26 -0.15
N ASN A 177 12.96 -2.56 0.04
CA ASN A 177 13.52 -3.12 1.28
C ASN A 177 14.92 -2.58 1.58
N LYS A 178 15.77 -2.41 0.55
CA LYS A 178 17.09 -1.77 0.70
C LYS A 178 16.99 -0.32 1.20
N ILE A 179 16.01 0.44 0.70
CA ILE A 179 15.78 1.81 1.16
C ILE A 179 15.37 1.80 2.64
N MET A 180 14.40 0.95 3.01
CA MET A 180 13.89 0.87 4.39
C MET A 180 14.95 0.39 5.40
N ASN A 181 15.87 -0.49 4.96
CA ASN A 181 16.94 -1.05 5.80
C ASN A 181 18.25 -0.24 5.75
N SER A 182 18.30 0.88 5.02
CA SER A 182 19.53 1.66 4.96
C SER A 182 19.82 2.38 6.28
N ASP A 183 21.10 2.40 6.68
CA ASP A 183 21.53 3.07 7.92
C ASP A 183 21.08 4.53 7.93
N SER A 184 21.23 5.23 6.80
CA SER A 184 20.81 6.63 6.68
C SER A 184 19.31 6.83 6.88
N PHE A 185 18.46 5.92 6.42
CA PHE A 185 17.01 6.00 6.63
C PHE A 185 16.67 5.76 8.11
N THR A 186 17.30 4.77 8.72
CA THR A 186 17.11 4.41 10.13
C THR A 186 17.60 5.52 11.06
N ASP A 187 18.77 6.09 10.80
CA ASP A 187 19.33 7.19 11.58
C ASP A 187 18.47 8.45 11.48
N ASN A 188 18.01 8.81 10.27
CA ASN A 188 17.12 9.93 10.06
C ASN A 188 15.78 9.75 10.79
N LEU A 189 15.24 8.54 10.81
CA LEU A 189 14.02 8.20 11.52
C LEU A 189 14.19 8.36 13.05
N ASN A 190 15.29 7.82 13.59
CA ASN A 190 15.60 7.92 15.01
C ASN A 190 15.81 9.39 15.44
N ASN A 191 16.59 10.15 14.67
CA ASN A 191 16.82 11.57 14.91
C ASN A 191 15.52 12.38 14.85
N CYS A 192 14.63 12.05 13.93
CA CYS A 192 13.31 12.66 13.83
C CYS A 192 12.49 12.42 15.11
N PHE A 193 12.43 11.19 15.62
CA PHE A 193 11.70 10.91 16.86
C PHE A 193 12.32 11.62 18.07
N HIS A 194 13.63 11.65 18.20
CA HIS A 194 14.29 12.42 19.26
C HIS A 194 13.92 13.91 19.19
N SER A 195 13.89 14.48 17.99
CA SER A 195 13.49 15.87 17.79
C SER A 195 12.01 16.11 18.13
N LEU A 196 11.10 15.20 17.76
CA LEU A 196 9.68 15.31 18.09
C LEU A 196 9.40 15.20 19.59
N GLU A 197 10.18 14.40 20.30
CA GLU A 197 10.07 14.24 21.76
C GLU A 197 10.62 15.43 22.53
N SER A 198 11.67 16.08 22.03
CA SER A 198 12.37 17.15 22.71
C SER A 198 11.75 18.53 22.53
N ASP A 199 11.06 18.79 21.41
CA ASP A 199 10.50 20.11 21.14
C ASP A 199 9.13 20.38 21.78
N GLY A 200 8.48 19.36 22.30
CA GLY A 200 7.20 19.49 23.00
C GLY A 200 6.00 19.90 22.11
N SER A 201 6.16 19.89 20.79
CA SER A 201 5.11 20.31 19.83
C SER A 201 3.91 19.36 19.79
N PHE A 202 4.10 18.10 20.20
CA PHE A 202 3.09 17.07 20.19
C PHE A 202 2.99 16.36 21.54
N GLU A 203 1.79 15.87 21.87
CA GLU A 203 1.59 15.08 23.07
C GLU A 203 2.37 13.75 22.97
N LYS A 204 2.98 13.30 24.06
CA LYS A 204 3.72 12.04 24.14
C LYS A 204 2.92 10.85 23.59
N LYS A 205 1.63 10.79 23.91
CA LYS A 205 0.70 9.77 23.42
C LYS A 205 0.58 9.75 21.87
N ASP A 206 0.60 10.92 21.23
CA ASP A 206 0.50 11.01 19.79
C ASP A 206 1.80 10.57 19.11
N ILE A 207 2.95 10.87 19.72
CA ILE A 207 4.28 10.41 19.27
C ILE A 207 4.38 8.87 19.39
N GLU A 208 3.93 8.28 20.51
CA GLU A 208 3.91 6.82 20.69
C GLU A 208 3.04 6.12 19.64
N ARG A 209 1.87 6.69 19.32
CA ARG A 209 1.01 6.19 18.22
C ARG A 209 1.67 6.31 16.86
N LEU A 210 2.39 7.40 16.61
CA LEU A 210 3.14 7.58 15.38
C LEU A 210 4.24 6.52 15.28
N LYS A 211 5.01 6.28 16.34
CA LYS A 211 6.05 5.23 16.37
C LYS A 211 5.49 3.86 16.01
N ALA A 212 4.43 3.44 16.68
CA ALA A 212 3.76 2.16 16.39
C ALA A 212 3.23 2.06 14.95
N SER A 213 2.72 3.17 14.40
CA SER A 213 2.28 3.22 13.00
C SER A 213 3.46 3.12 12.03
N VAL A 214 4.55 3.83 12.32
CA VAL A 214 5.77 3.87 11.50
C VAL A 214 6.45 2.51 11.43
N GLU A 215 6.53 1.76 12.53
CA GLU A 215 7.04 0.39 12.55
C GLU A 215 6.36 -0.49 11.49
N ASN A 216 5.03 -0.39 11.36
CA ASN A 216 4.30 -1.14 10.36
C ASN A 216 4.48 -0.61 8.94
N GLU A 217 4.54 0.72 8.76
CA GLU A 217 4.60 1.35 7.45
C GLU A 217 6.01 1.26 6.82
N PHE A 218 7.07 1.21 7.63
CA PHE A 218 8.46 1.22 7.17
C PHE A 218 9.15 -0.15 7.29
N LYS A 219 8.47 -1.13 7.88
CA LYS A 219 8.99 -2.49 7.94
C LYS A 219 9.23 -3.04 6.52
N PRO A 220 10.38 -3.67 6.25
CA PRO A 220 10.60 -4.40 4.99
C PRO A 220 9.49 -5.40 4.69
N ILE A 221 9.29 -5.67 3.42
CA ILE A 221 8.32 -6.67 2.95
C ILE A 221 8.97 -8.03 2.96
N GLU A 222 8.39 -8.94 3.73
CA GLU A 222 8.74 -10.35 3.81
C GLU A 222 7.50 -11.17 3.42
N VAL A 223 7.66 -12.22 2.62
CA VAL A 223 6.61 -13.12 2.13
C VAL A 223 7.01 -14.56 2.30
#